data_aa4bf5b185d1e95fc3b817a006837505
#
_entry.id   aa4bf5b185d1e95fc3b817a006837505
#
_cell.length_a   1.000
_cell.length_b   1.000
_cell.length_c   1.000
_cell.angle_alpha   90.00
_cell.angle_beta   90.00
_cell.angle_gamma   90.00
#
_symmetry.space_group_name_H-M   'P 1'
#
loop_
_entity.id
_entity.type
_entity.pdbx_description
1 polymer ?
#
loop_
_entity_poly.entity_id
_entity_poly.type
_entity_poly.pdbx_seq_one_letter_code
_entity_poly.pdbx_strand_id
1 'polypeptide(L)'
;AAPVMERLCRKVNWPSVLAVPRLDCMEVIETNRPKSYFSHVPVGPIGFRINMLRSASGRAYIAFCNESERQAMLQRLVASSEPGNFMARQPVMVERLLDETRRLGYGHRTPDFGGHFDQTRREWNDDRDSIAVPIWAGDEVIAAINLTWMHKVATVPQIVKAHLPGLTAAAREISMRLVAA
;
A
#
# COMPACT_ATOMS: atom_id res chain seq x y z
N ALA A 1 2.45 -15.18 6.16
CA ALA A 1 2.47 -13.73 6.46
C ALA A 1 1.91 -13.42 7.85
N ALA A 2 0.75 -13.97 8.23
CA ALA A 2 0.00 -13.60 9.46
C ALA A 2 0.85 -13.50 10.75
N PRO A 3 1.70 -14.48 11.13
CA PRO A 3 2.51 -14.35 12.36
C PRO A 3 3.52 -13.19 12.33
N VAL A 4 4.03 -12.84 11.14
CA VAL A 4 4.95 -11.69 10.97
C VAL A 4 4.18 -10.38 11.16
N MET A 5 3.02 -10.26 10.53
CA MET A 5 2.14 -9.09 10.65
C MET A 5 1.65 -8.89 12.09
N GLU A 6 1.38 -9.97 12.82
CA GLU A 6 0.99 -9.90 14.23
C GLU A 6 2.13 -9.34 15.11
N ARG A 7 3.36 -9.80 14.91
CA ARG A 7 4.53 -9.25 15.63
C ARG A 7 4.76 -7.78 15.28
N LEU A 8 4.65 -7.41 14.00
CA LEU A 8 4.74 -6.02 13.57
C LEU A 8 3.69 -5.17 14.28
N CYS A 9 2.42 -5.59 14.23
CA CYS A 9 1.30 -4.88 14.84
C CYS A 9 1.52 -4.65 16.36
N ARG A 10 1.96 -5.67 17.10
CA ARG A 10 2.29 -5.54 18.54
C ARG A 10 3.40 -4.51 18.80
N LYS A 11 4.38 -4.42 17.89
CA LYS A 11 5.52 -3.50 18.04
C LYS A 11 5.16 -2.06 17.71
N VAL A 12 4.36 -1.85 16.65
CA VAL A 12 4.08 -0.49 16.13
C VAL A 12 2.73 0.06 16.59
N ASN A 13 1.85 -0.79 17.11
CA ASN A 13 0.49 -0.47 17.54
C ASN A 13 -0.40 0.18 16.47
N TRP A 14 -0.11 -0.08 15.20
CA TRP A 14 -0.91 0.33 14.05
C TRP A 14 -1.35 -0.89 13.24
N PRO A 15 -2.55 -0.86 12.62
CA PRO A 15 -2.97 -1.94 11.74
C PRO A 15 -2.10 -2.03 10.48
N SER A 16 -2.00 -3.24 9.97
CA SER A 16 -1.31 -3.55 8.72
C SER A 16 -2.21 -4.34 7.78
N VAL A 17 -1.99 -4.16 6.48
CA VAL A 17 -2.69 -4.87 5.41
C VAL A 17 -1.65 -5.44 4.47
N LEU A 18 -1.85 -6.69 4.07
CA LEU A 18 -1.14 -7.33 2.97
C LEU A 18 -2.06 -7.36 1.76
N ALA A 19 -1.59 -6.81 0.65
CA ALA A 19 -2.35 -6.75 -0.60
C ALA A 19 -1.52 -7.28 -1.77
N VAL A 20 -2.22 -7.93 -2.72
CA VAL A 20 -1.64 -8.47 -3.96
C VAL A 20 -2.23 -7.76 -5.17
N PRO A 21 -1.53 -7.71 -6.31
CA PRO A 21 -2.06 -7.15 -7.54
C PRO A 21 -3.20 -8.01 -8.10
N ARG A 22 -4.22 -7.36 -8.62
CA ARG A 22 -5.33 -7.95 -9.37
C ARG A 22 -5.68 -7.01 -10.52
N LEU A 23 -5.69 -7.49 -11.72
CA LEU A 23 -6.02 -6.74 -12.94
C LEU A 23 -5.63 -5.25 -12.91
N ASP A 24 -6.47 -4.38 -12.35
CA ASP A 24 -6.34 -2.92 -12.28
C ASP A 24 -6.27 -2.34 -10.86
N CYS A 25 -6.14 -3.20 -9.85
CA CYS A 25 -6.13 -2.78 -8.44
C CYS A 25 -5.20 -3.65 -7.59
N MET A 26 -5.03 -3.29 -6.33
CA MET A 26 -4.57 -4.19 -5.29
C MET A 26 -5.76 -4.81 -4.57
N GLU A 27 -5.64 -6.05 -4.12
CA GLU A 27 -6.65 -6.75 -3.33
C GLU A 27 -6.09 -7.14 -1.97
N VAL A 28 -6.82 -6.84 -0.92
CA VAL A 28 -6.47 -7.23 0.46
C VAL A 28 -6.60 -8.73 0.62
N ILE A 29 -5.52 -9.40 1.03
CA ILE A 29 -5.51 -10.84 1.30
C ILE A 29 -5.28 -11.17 2.78
N GLU A 30 -4.77 -10.22 3.56
CA GLU A 30 -4.56 -10.40 5.00
C GLU A 30 -4.63 -9.04 5.71
N THR A 31 -5.16 -9.02 6.93
CA THR A 31 -5.24 -7.82 7.76
C THR A 31 -4.84 -8.13 9.19
N ASN A 32 -4.17 -7.19 9.83
CA ASN A 32 -3.91 -7.28 11.26
C ASN A 32 -4.24 -5.95 11.95
N ARG A 33 -4.83 -6.04 13.13
CA ARG A 33 -5.27 -4.88 13.93
C ARG A 33 -4.76 -4.98 15.35
N PRO A 34 -4.37 -3.84 15.98
CA PRO A 34 -4.06 -3.83 17.40
C PRO A 34 -5.26 -4.31 18.24
N LYS A 35 -4.98 -5.11 19.25
CA LYS A 35 -5.98 -5.49 20.27
C LYS A 35 -6.09 -4.36 21.30
N SER A 36 -6.62 -3.21 20.89
CA SER A 36 -6.80 -2.05 21.78
C SER A 36 -8.24 -1.56 21.70
N TYR A 37 -8.85 -1.36 22.85
CA TYR A 37 -10.19 -0.77 22.95
C TYR A 37 -10.22 0.73 22.56
N PHE A 38 -9.05 1.40 22.54
CA PHE A 38 -8.94 2.85 22.34
C PHE A 38 -8.47 3.26 20.94
N SER A 39 -7.97 2.34 20.13
CA SER A 39 -7.51 2.62 18.78
C SER A 39 -8.23 1.77 17.75
N HIS A 40 -9.35 2.27 17.26
CA HIS A 40 -10.07 1.62 16.17
C HIS A 40 -9.73 2.34 14.85
N VAL A 41 -8.64 1.91 14.20
CA VAL A 41 -8.35 2.30 12.81
C VAL A 41 -8.94 1.20 11.91
N PRO A 42 -10.07 1.44 11.25
CA PRO A 42 -10.64 0.44 10.36
C PRO A 42 -9.73 0.25 9.15
N VAL A 43 -9.56 -0.99 8.73
CA VAL A 43 -8.89 -1.35 7.47
C VAL A 43 -9.87 -2.16 6.62
N GLY A 44 -9.68 -2.16 5.31
CA GLY A 44 -10.52 -2.93 4.40
C GLY A 44 -10.55 -4.42 4.76
N PRO A 45 -11.68 -5.11 4.60
CA PRO A 45 -11.77 -6.56 4.78
C PRO A 45 -10.95 -7.30 3.72
N ILE A 46 -10.74 -8.60 3.91
CA ILE A 46 -10.18 -9.48 2.88
C ILE A 46 -11.07 -9.39 1.63
N GLY A 47 -10.46 -9.32 0.44
CA GLY A 47 -11.13 -9.10 -0.83
C GLY A 47 -11.38 -7.61 -1.16
N PHE A 48 -11.06 -6.68 -0.25
CA PHE A 48 -11.25 -5.26 -0.52
C PHE A 48 -10.29 -4.78 -1.61
N ARG A 49 -10.86 -4.10 -2.64
CA ARG A 49 -10.11 -3.52 -3.75
C ARG A 49 -9.51 -2.17 -3.34
N ILE A 50 -8.23 -1.98 -3.63
CA ILE A 50 -7.48 -0.77 -3.32
C ILE A 50 -6.96 -0.17 -4.63
N ASN A 51 -7.15 1.14 -4.84
CA ASN A 51 -6.68 1.83 -6.03
C ASN A 51 -5.15 1.72 -6.20
N MET A 52 -4.69 1.41 -7.42
CA MET A 52 -3.28 1.17 -7.72
C MET A 52 -2.41 2.42 -7.61
N LEU A 53 -2.84 3.56 -8.12
CA LEU A 53 -2.01 4.77 -8.19
C LEU A 53 -2.19 5.73 -7.00
N ARG A 54 -3.30 5.61 -6.25
CA ARG A 54 -3.62 6.53 -5.16
C ARG A 54 -3.29 5.97 -3.78
N SER A 55 -3.22 4.65 -3.62
CA SER A 55 -2.93 4.01 -2.35
C SER A 55 -1.43 3.79 -2.13
N ALA A 56 -1.02 3.67 -0.87
CA ALA A 56 0.36 3.32 -0.53
C ALA A 56 0.77 1.94 -1.08
N SER A 57 -0.09 0.93 -0.90
CA SER A 57 0.18 -0.45 -1.36
C SER A 57 0.31 -0.53 -2.87
N GLY A 58 -0.59 0.12 -3.62
CA GLY A 58 -0.51 0.14 -5.08
C GLY A 58 0.74 0.85 -5.59
N ARG A 59 1.10 1.99 -5.00
CA ARG A 59 2.33 2.72 -5.34
C ARG A 59 3.58 1.88 -5.05
N ALA A 60 3.64 1.23 -3.89
CA ALA A 60 4.75 0.34 -3.56
C ALA A 60 4.85 -0.85 -4.53
N TYR A 61 3.73 -1.41 -4.96
CA TYR A 61 3.74 -2.49 -5.95
C TYR A 61 4.21 -1.99 -7.32
N ILE A 62 3.51 -1.01 -7.91
CA ILE A 62 3.74 -0.59 -9.31
C ILE A 62 5.10 0.08 -9.51
N ALA A 63 5.68 0.71 -8.49
CA ALA A 63 7.00 1.33 -8.61
C ALA A 63 8.13 0.30 -8.65
N PHE A 64 7.98 -0.83 -7.97
CA PHE A 64 9.03 -1.82 -7.80
C PHE A 64 8.81 -3.12 -8.59
N CYS A 65 7.62 -3.38 -9.17
CA CYS A 65 7.42 -4.52 -10.05
C CYS A 65 8.27 -4.39 -11.33
N ASN A 66 8.49 -5.50 -12.04
CA ASN A 66 9.25 -5.48 -13.28
C ASN A 66 8.55 -4.62 -14.35
N GLU A 67 9.32 -4.21 -15.37
CA GLU A 67 8.86 -3.27 -16.39
C GLU A 67 7.67 -3.81 -17.19
N SER A 68 7.71 -5.08 -17.57
CA SER A 68 6.63 -5.68 -18.38
C SER A 68 5.31 -5.71 -17.63
N GLU A 69 5.32 -6.08 -16.34
CA GLU A 69 4.12 -6.06 -15.49
C GLU A 69 3.62 -4.63 -15.25
N ARG A 70 4.52 -3.68 -15.01
CA ARG A 70 4.18 -2.28 -14.85
C ARG A 70 3.47 -1.72 -16.08
N GLN A 71 4.02 -1.97 -17.27
CA GLN A 71 3.40 -1.52 -18.52
C GLN A 71 2.04 -2.16 -18.75
N ALA A 72 1.92 -3.48 -18.54
CA ALA A 72 0.64 -4.18 -18.66
C ALA A 72 -0.39 -3.62 -17.66
N MET A 73 0.01 -3.34 -16.44
CA MET A 73 -0.84 -2.72 -15.41
C MET A 73 -1.28 -1.32 -15.83
N LEU A 74 -0.36 -0.46 -16.27
CA LEU A 74 -0.67 0.90 -16.72
C LEU A 74 -1.61 0.89 -17.93
N GLN A 75 -1.44 -0.02 -18.88
CA GLN A 75 -2.36 -0.18 -20.00
C GLN A 75 -3.77 -0.53 -19.54
N ARG A 76 -3.93 -1.47 -18.58
CA ARG A 76 -5.24 -1.80 -18.00
C ARG A 76 -5.87 -0.62 -17.29
N LEU A 77 -5.07 0.15 -16.53
CA LEU A 77 -5.54 1.35 -15.82
C LEU A 77 -5.99 2.45 -16.78
N VAL A 78 -5.28 2.67 -17.89
CA VAL A 78 -5.65 3.64 -18.94
C VAL A 78 -6.96 3.23 -19.62
N ALA A 79 -7.13 1.94 -19.90
CA ALA A 79 -8.33 1.39 -20.53
C ALA A 79 -9.54 1.30 -19.56
N SER A 80 -9.30 1.39 -18.26
CA SER A 80 -10.36 1.31 -17.23
C SER A 80 -11.28 2.52 -17.31
N SER A 81 -12.60 2.28 -17.19
CA SER A 81 -13.62 3.34 -17.05
C SER A 81 -13.76 3.87 -15.62
N GLU A 82 -13.09 3.27 -14.66
CA GLU A 82 -13.15 3.67 -13.24
C GLU A 82 -12.58 5.07 -13.04
N PRO A 83 -13.33 6.03 -12.47
CA PRO A 83 -12.87 7.40 -12.26
C PRO A 83 -11.59 7.49 -11.43
N GLY A 84 -11.41 6.59 -10.47
CA GLY A 84 -10.21 6.51 -9.64
C GLY A 84 -8.92 6.22 -10.40
N ASN A 85 -9.00 5.72 -11.64
CA ASN A 85 -7.87 5.41 -12.51
C ASN A 85 -7.50 6.57 -13.46
N PHE A 86 -8.18 7.72 -13.39
CA PHE A 86 -7.92 8.90 -14.25
C PHE A 86 -6.44 9.32 -14.29
N MET A 87 -5.72 9.19 -13.18
CA MET A 87 -4.28 9.51 -13.10
C MET A 87 -3.45 8.71 -14.11
N ALA A 88 -3.83 7.47 -14.43
CA ALA A 88 -3.10 6.63 -15.39
C ALA A 88 -3.03 7.25 -16.80
N ARG A 89 -3.96 8.15 -17.16
CA ARG A 89 -3.98 8.86 -18.43
C ARG A 89 -3.06 10.08 -18.46
N GLN A 90 -2.28 10.31 -17.41
CA GLN A 90 -1.36 11.43 -17.27
C GLN A 90 0.08 10.88 -17.10
N PRO A 91 0.77 10.51 -18.18
CA PRO A 91 2.04 9.76 -18.11
C PRO A 91 3.12 10.51 -17.32
N VAL A 92 3.21 11.82 -17.44
CA VAL A 92 4.18 12.63 -16.70
C VAL A 92 3.92 12.56 -15.18
N MET A 93 2.67 12.53 -14.76
CA MET A 93 2.33 12.38 -13.34
C MET A 93 2.64 10.96 -12.82
N VAL A 94 2.37 9.95 -13.65
CA VAL A 94 2.69 8.56 -13.31
C VAL A 94 4.21 8.38 -13.17
N GLU A 95 5.02 8.89 -14.11
CA GLU A 95 6.47 8.84 -14.01
C GLU A 95 6.99 9.51 -12.73
N ARG A 96 6.56 10.72 -12.44
CA ARG A 96 6.94 11.42 -11.20
C ARG A 96 6.60 10.62 -9.95
N LEU A 97 5.41 10.02 -9.92
CA LEU A 97 4.96 9.17 -8.81
C LEU A 97 5.89 7.95 -8.65
N LEU A 98 6.22 7.28 -9.76
CA LEU A 98 7.10 6.11 -9.73
C LEU A 98 8.50 6.47 -9.25
N ASP A 99 9.07 7.54 -9.77
CA ASP A 99 10.42 8.00 -9.41
C ASP A 99 10.48 8.45 -7.95
N GLU A 100 9.47 9.19 -7.49
CA GLU A 100 9.37 9.57 -6.08
C GLU A 100 9.30 8.33 -5.18
N THR A 101 8.45 7.37 -5.51
CA THR A 101 8.27 6.14 -4.73
C THR A 101 9.56 5.33 -4.69
N ARG A 102 10.26 5.18 -5.81
CA ARG A 102 11.57 4.50 -5.89
C ARG A 102 12.63 5.21 -5.05
N ARG A 103 12.73 6.53 -5.17
CA ARG A 103 13.68 7.34 -4.40
C ARG A 103 13.44 7.25 -2.90
N LEU A 104 12.19 7.23 -2.47
CA LEU A 104 11.81 7.10 -1.05
C LEU A 104 11.99 5.67 -0.52
N GLY A 105 11.91 4.66 -1.39
CA GLY A 105 11.94 3.24 -0.99
C GLY A 105 10.62 2.73 -0.41
N TYR A 106 9.55 3.54 -0.43
CA TYR A 106 8.21 3.17 0.04
C TYR A 106 7.14 3.95 -0.71
N GLY A 107 5.97 3.34 -0.86
CA GLY A 107 4.76 4.03 -1.33
C GLY A 107 4.08 4.77 -0.17
N HIS A 108 3.54 5.95 -0.44
CA HIS A 108 2.65 6.63 0.49
C HIS A 108 1.33 6.99 -0.21
N ARG A 109 0.29 7.10 0.56
CA ARG A 109 -1.05 7.43 0.08
C ARG A 109 -1.09 8.85 -0.48
N THR A 110 -1.83 9.07 -1.59
CA THR A 110 -2.08 10.41 -2.12
C THR A 110 -2.83 11.27 -1.09
N PRO A 111 -2.40 12.51 -0.85
CA PRO A 111 -3.02 13.36 0.18
C PRO A 111 -4.53 13.59 0.01
N ASP A 112 -5.02 13.63 -1.23
CA ASP A 112 -6.42 13.86 -1.59
C ASP A 112 -7.27 12.57 -1.62
N PHE A 113 -6.67 11.39 -1.45
CA PHE A 113 -7.39 10.11 -1.54
C PHE A 113 -8.27 9.86 -0.32
N GLY A 114 -9.58 9.71 -0.56
CA GLY A 114 -10.58 9.51 0.49
C GLY A 114 -10.59 8.12 1.13
N GLY A 115 -9.98 7.12 0.49
CA GLY A 115 -9.93 5.75 0.99
C GLY A 115 -10.93 4.80 0.36
N HIS A 116 -11.93 5.30 -0.30
CA HIS A 116 -12.76 4.54 -1.21
C HIS A 116 -12.16 4.61 -2.62
N PHE A 117 -12.36 3.60 -3.46
CA PHE A 117 -11.59 3.36 -4.69
C PHE A 117 -11.35 4.60 -5.56
N ASP A 118 -12.35 5.42 -5.77
CA ASP A 118 -12.33 6.61 -6.65
C ASP A 118 -12.53 7.95 -5.92
N GLN A 119 -12.99 7.94 -4.66
CA GLN A 119 -13.38 9.15 -3.95
C GLN A 119 -12.19 9.98 -3.46
N THR A 120 -12.35 11.30 -3.55
CA THR A 120 -11.45 12.28 -2.93
C THR A 120 -11.77 12.44 -1.43
N ARG A 121 -10.85 13.04 -0.66
CA ARG A 121 -11.11 13.37 0.75
C ARG A 121 -12.25 14.39 0.94
N ARG A 122 -12.60 15.16 -0.09
CA ARG A 122 -13.74 16.08 -0.05
C ARG A 122 -15.07 15.34 -0.12
N GLU A 123 -15.12 14.24 -0.87
CA GLU A 123 -16.30 13.41 -1.05
C GLU A 123 -16.45 12.39 0.08
N TRP A 124 -15.33 11.81 0.49
CA TRP A 124 -15.28 10.82 1.56
C TRP A 124 -13.93 10.89 2.26
N ASN A 125 -13.91 11.28 3.52
CA ASN A 125 -12.69 11.33 4.31
C ASN A 125 -12.68 10.20 5.35
N ASP A 126 -11.81 9.22 5.16
CA ASP A 126 -11.62 8.13 6.10
C ASP A 126 -10.64 8.50 7.24
N ASP A 127 -10.14 9.73 7.28
CA ASP A 127 -9.21 10.26 8.27
C ASP A 127 -7.90 9.44 8.42
N ARG A 128 -7.51 8.69 7.39
CA ARG A 128 -6.36 7.77 7.44
C ARG A 128 -5.24 8.21 6.50
N ASP A 129 -4.03 7.81 6.90
CA ASP A 129 -2.85 7.82 6.06
C ASP A 129 -2.18 6.44 6.08
N SER A 130 -1.32 6.17 5.10
CA SER A 130 -0.61 4.90 5.03
C SER A 130 0.72 5.01 4.29
N ILE A 131 1.68 4.18 4.70
CA ILE A 131 2.90 3.86 3.95
C ILE A 131 2.94 2.37 3.66
N ALA A 132 3.61 1.97 2.59
CA ALA A 132 3.74 0.58 2.20
C ALA A 132 5.10 0.28 1.59
N VAL A 133 5.55 -0.96 1.73
CA VAL A 133 6.77 -1.48 1.09
C VAL A 133 6.46 -2.74 0.29
N PRO A 134 7.24 -3.03 -0.78
CA PRO A 134 7.04 -4.23 -1.59
C PRO A 134 7.44 -5.49 -0.83
N ILE A 135 6.81 -6.61 -1.21
CA ILE A 135 7.20 -7.97 -0.83
C ILE A 135 7.69 -8.68 -2.07
N TRP A 136 8.85 -9.28 -1.96
CA TRP A 136 9.57 -9.92 -3.04
C TRP A 136 9.49 -11.45 -2.95
N ALA A 137 9.42 -12.11 -4.10
CA ALA A 137 9.67 -13.53 -4.27
C ALA A 137 10.79 -13.68 -5.31
N GLY A 138 12.02 -13.94 -4.84
CA GLY A 138 13.21 -13.76 -5.68
C GLY A 138 13.34 -12.31 -6.14
N ASP A 139 13.40 -12.10 -7.44
CA ASP A 139 13.54 -10.77 -8.06
C ASP A 139 12.20 -10.13 -8.45
N GLU A 140 11.08 -10.78 -8.14
CA GLU A 140 9.75 -10.28 -8.49
C GLU A 140 9.02 -9.71 -7.26
N VAL A 141 8.38 -8.55 -7.43
CA VAL A 141 7.44 -8.00 -6.45
C VAL A 141 6.09 -8.66 -6.64
N ILE A 142 5.60 -9.35 -5.62
CA ILE A 142 4.35 -10.11 -5.68
C ILE A 142 3.24 -9.52 -4.81
N ALA A 143 3.57 -8.66 -3.88
CA ALA A 143 2.63 -8.07 -2.92
C ALA A 143 3.19 -6.75 -2.36
N ALA A 144 2.37 -6.08 -1.56
CA ALA A 144 2.80 -4.97 -0.72
C ALA A 144 2.20 -5.11 0.69
N ILE A 145 2.99 -4.76 1.71
CA ILE A 145 2.52 -4.64 3.09
C ILE A 145 2.52 -3.18 3.51
N ASN A 146 1.46 -2.74 4.18
CA ASN A 146 1.32 -1.37 4.65
C ASN A 146 1.21 -1.26 6.18
N LEU A 147 1.40 -0.03 6.65
CA LEU A 147 0.90 0.47 7.94
C LEU A 147 -0.12 1.58 7.66
N THR A 148 -1.21 1.59 8.42
CA THR A 148 -2.27 2.60 8.32
C THR A 148 -2.49 3.23 9.70
N TRP A 149 -2.64 4.55 9.73
CA TRP A 149 -2.88 5.32 10.97
C TRP A 149 -3.88 6.44 10.72
N MET A 150 -4.39 7.04 11.81
CA MET A 150 -5.19 8.26 11.72
C MET A 150 -4.30 9.45 11.41
N HIS A 151 -4.52 10.15 10.29
CA HIS A 151 -3.62 11.23 9.83
C HIS A 151 -3.46 12.37 10.82
N LYS A 152 -4.48 12.60 11.69
CA LYS A 152 -4.43 13.62 12.78
C LYS A 152 -3.48 13.25 13.93
N VAL A 153 -3.11 11.97 14.05
CA VAL A 153 -2.26 11.48 15.16
C VAL A 153 -0.78 11.62 14.84
N ALA A 154 -0.39 11.40 13.59
CA ALA A 154 0.99 11.49 13.16
C ALA A 154 1.10 11.85 11.68
N THR A 155 2.17 12.56 11.33
CA THR A 155 2.52 12.86 9.93
C THR A 155 3.28 11.72 9.28
N VAL A 156 3.28 11.66 7.93
CA VAL A 156 4.07 10.67 7.18
C VAL A 156 5.54 10.66 7.60
N PRO A 157 6.27 11.79 7.71
CA PRO A 157 7.67 11.78 8.16
C PRO A 157 7.88 11.20 9.56
N GLN A 158 6.95 11.44 10.50
CA GLN A 158 7.01 10.87 11.85
C GLN A 158 6.86 9.35 11.83
N ILE A 159 5.88 8.83 11.07
CA ILE A 159 5.67 7.39 10.92
C ILE A 159 6.85 6.73 10.19
N VAL A 160 7.35 7.34 9.13
CA VAL A 160 8.53 6.84 8.39
C VAL A 160 9.73 6.71 9.32
N LYS A 161 10.06 7.77 10.07
CA LYS A 161 11.17 7.76 11.02
C LYS A 161 11.02 6.68 12.09
N ALA A 162 9.81 6.51 12.64
CA ALA A 162 9.56 5.58 13.73
C ALA A 162 9.38 4.12 13.29
N HIS A 163 8.74 3.87 12.14
CA HIS A 163 8.18 2.57 11.83
C HIS A 163 8.61 1.98 10.48
N LEU A 164 9.14 2.76 9.53
CA LEU A 164 9.57 2.22 8.23
C LEU A 164 10.63 1.12 8.37
N PRO A 165 11.64 1.21 9.25
CA PRO A 165 12.60 0.11 9.43
C PRO A 165 11.93 -1.20 9.86
N GLY A 166 10.95 -1.13 10.77
CA GLY A 166 10.18 -2.28 11.25
C GLY A 166 9.29 -2.88 10.16
N LEU A 167 8.62 -2.04 9.37
CA LEU A 167 7.81 -2.46 8.24
C LEU A 167 8.66 -3.15 7.16
N THR A 168 9.82 -2.58 6.83
CA THR A 168 10.76 -3.17 5.87
C THR A 168 11.31 -4.51 6.36
N ALA A 169 11.63 -4.62 7.65
CA ALA A 169 12.08 -5.89 8.23
C ALA A 169 10.99 -6.97 8.15
N ALA A 170 9.73 -6.61 8.44
CA ALA A 170 8.60 -7.53 8.31
C ALA A 170 8.39 -7.98 6.85
N ALA A 171 8.47 -7.05 5.88
CA ALA A 171 8.39 -7.38 4.46
C ALA A 171 9.49 -8.36 4.04
N ARG A 172 10.74 -8.12 4.44
CA ARG A 172 11.87 -9.03 4.18
C ARG A 172 11.67 -10.41 4.79
N GLU A 173 11.16 -10.48 6.01
CA GLU A 173 10.89 -11.77 6.65
C GLU A 173 9.80 -12.56 5.91
N ILE A 174 8.74 -11.87 5.43
CA ILE A 174 7.71 -12.52 4.61
C ILE A 174 8.33 -13.04 3.30
N SER A 175 9.14 -12.21 2.62
CA SER A 175 9.85 -12.58 1.38
C SER A 175 10.73 -13.83 1.57
N MET A 176 11.54 -13.87 2.62
CA MET A 176 12.40 -15.04 2.92
C MET A 176 11.59 -16.32 3.13
N ARG A 177 10.44 -16.23 3.80
CA ARG A 177 9.57 -17.38 4.04
C ARG A 177 8.87 -17.90 2.79
N LEU A 178 8.70 -17.06 1.78
CA LEU A 178 8.12 -17.47 0.49
C LEU A 178 9.13 -18.26 -0.36
N VAL A 179 10.41 -17.92 -0.26
CA VAL A 179 11.47 -18.63 -0.99
C VAL A 179 11.79 -19.98 -0.33
N ALA A 180 11.52 -20.13 0.97
CA ALA A 180 11.79 -21.34 1.74
C ALA A 180 10.62 -22.35 1.77
N ALA A 181 9.50 -22.05 1.12
CA ALA A 181 8.29 -22.88 1.09
C ALA A 181 8.13 -23.61 -0.25
#